data_202770405dc8072fe1dc873f8589556d
#
_entry.id   202770405dc8072fe1dc873f8589556d
#
_cell.length_a   1.000
_cell.length_b   1.000
_cell.length_c   1.000
_cell.angle_alpha   90.00
_cell.angle_beta   90.00
_cell.angle_gamma   90.00
#
_symmetry.space_group_name_H-M   'P 1'
#
loop_
_entity.id
_entity.type
_entity.pdbx_description
1 polymer ?
#
loop_
_entity_poly.entity_id
_entity_poly.type
_entity_poly.pdbx_seq_one_letter_code
_entity_poly.pdbx_strand_id
1 'polypeptide(L)'
;MKTKGTVFNDTTTLEDTYGNQVTIPKGFKIASDSATDVTGGIVIEDATYTNTIGSQFVWIPVGTGENAIKKANNETVDIALGRYSFTKNSDGTVTTSEYSGSYTEDTVSSHGNAIAKDIEQFKTSVKEINHGYYIGRYEAGKTGNDGFMVCKSEQEVWNNITQPKASEVSRNMYGSEANVTSELINIYACD
;
A
#
# COMPACT_ATOMS: atom_id res chain seq x y z
N MET A 1 -17.60 9.55 2.06
CA MET A 1 -17.62 8.56 0.94
C MET A 1 -18.93 7.80 0.93
N LYS A 2 -19.75 7.96 -0.13
CA LYS A 2 -21.12 7.45 -0.15
C LYS A 2 -21.30 6.02 -0.69
N THR A 3 -20.23 5.29 -1.01
CA THR A 3 -20.28 4.07 -1.83
C THR A 3 -19.72 2.82 -1.15
N LYS A 4 -19.79 2.76 0.21
CA LYS A 4 -19.37 1.56 0.94
C LYS A 4 -20.14 0.32 0.47
N GLY A 5 -19.43 -0.79 0.29
CA GLY A 5 -20.00 -2.08 -0.13
C GLY A 5 -20.27 -2.23 -1.63
N THR A 6 -20.21 -1.16 -2.42
CA THR A 6 -20.38 -1.23 -3.88
C THR A 6 -19.08 -1.65 -4.55
N VAL A 7 -19.13 -2.67 -5.41
CA VAL A 7 -17.98 -3.14 -6.19
C VAL A 7 -17.76 -2.20 -7.37
N PHE A 8 -16.54 -1.75 -7.57
CA PHE A 8 -16.16 -0.89 -8.69
C PHE A 8 -15.79 -1.75 -9.92
N ASN A 9 -16.52 -1.58 -10.99
CA ASN A 9 -16.29 -2.31 -12.25
C ASN A 9 -15.12 -1.72 -13.07
N ASP A 10 -14.70 -0.50 -12.74
CA ASP A 10 -13.55 0.19 -13.32
C ASP A 10 -12.75 0.86 -12.22
N THR A 11 -11.43 1.05 -12.44
CA THR A 11 -10.61 1.85 -11.55
C THR A 11 -11.15 3.26 -11.45
N THR A 12 -11.46 3.71 -10.25
CA THR A 12 -12.19 4.95 -9.99
C THR A 12 -11.49 5.78 -8.92
N THR A 13 -11.25 7.05 -9.20
CA THR A 13 -10.76 7.99 -8.19
C THR A 13 -11.94 8.68 -7.51
N LEU A 14 -11.97 8.66 -6.19
CA LEU A 14 -12.97 9.28 -5.35
C LEU A 14 -12.34 10.36 -4.48
N GLU A 15 -13.14 11.29 -4.04
CA GLU A 15 -12.75 12.23 -2.98
C GLU A 15 -13.25 11.73 -1.62
N ASP A 16 -12.39 11.87 -0.60
CA ASP A 16 -12.77 11.65 0.78
C ASP A 16 -13.58 12.84 1.34
N THR A 17 -13.88 12.83 2.63
CA THR A 17 -14.66 13.90 3.28
C THR A 17 -14.00 15.27 3.19
N TYR A 18 -12.68 15.32 3.09
CA TYR A 18 -11.90 16.57 3.05
C TYR A 18 -11.39 16.93 1.65
N GLY A 19 -11.76 16.13 0.61
CA GLY A 19 -11.36 16.36 -0.76
C GLY A 19 -9.97 15.81 -1.11
N ASN A 20 -9.47 14.83 -0.33
CA ASN A 20 -8.30 14.06 -0.74
C ASN A 20 -8.70 12.97 -1.72
N GLN A 21 -7.88 12.78 -2.74
CA GLN A 21 -8.14 11.75 -3.74
C GLN A 21 -7.71 10.36 -3.26
N VAL A 22 -8.54 9.36 -3.55
CA VAL A 22 -8.28 7.95 -3.28
C VAL A 22 -8.67 7.15 -4.51
N THR A 23 -7.74 6.40 -5.08
CA THR A 23 -8.00 5.57 -6.25
C THR A 23 -8.38 4.15 -5.84
N ILE A 24 -9.61 3.76 -6.15
CA ILE A 24 -10.14 2.42 -5.88
C ILE A 24 -9.94 1.56 -7.14
N PRO A 25 -9.16 0.48 -7.09
CA PRO A 25 -8.97 -0.39 -8.24
C PRO A 25 -10.26 -1.12 -8.65
N LYS A 26 -10.34 -1.48 -9.93
CA LYS A 26 -11.37 -2.39 -10.43
C LYS A 26 -11.45 -3.66 -9.61
N GLY A 27 -12.64 -4.16 -9.35
CA GLY A 27 -12.89 -5.40 -8.61
C GLY A 27 -12.88 -5.26 -7.08
N PHE A 28 -12.53 -4.07 -6.58
CA PHE A 28 -12.56 -3.77 -5.15
C PHE A 28 -13.82 -2.99 -4.76
N LYS A 29 -14.12 -2.99 -3.49
CA LYS A 29 -15.14 -2.15 -2.84
C LYS A 29 -14.53 -1.44 -1.63
N ILE A 30 -15.13 -0.35 -1.19
CA ILE A 30 -14.79 0.25 0.10
C ILE A 30 -15.37 -0.65 1.19
N ALA A 31 -14.54 -1.07 2.15
CA ALA A 31 -14.94 -1.92 3.25
C ALA A 31 -16.02 -1.24 4.11
N SER A 32 -16.92 -2.02 4.70
CA SER A 32 -18.05 -1.51 5.48
C SER A 32 -17.60 -0.70 6.71
N ASP A 33 -16.47 -1.08 7.29
CA ASP A 33 -15.84 -0.46 8.46
C ASP A 33 -14.74 0.57 8.12
N SER A 34 -14.54 0.85 6.83
CA SER A 34 -13.60 1.91 6.38
C SER A 34 -13.96 3.26 6.99
N ALA A 35 -12.96 4.08 7.30
CA ALA A 35 -13.19 5.49 7.56
C ALA A 35 -13.74 6.23 6.32
N THR A 36 -14.14 7.48 6.48
CA THR A 36 -14.66 8.34 5.42
C THR A 36 -13.62 9.32 4.88
N ASP A 37 -12.46 9.34 5.49
CA ASP A 37 -11.34 10.19 5.14
C ASP A 37 -10.00 9.44 5.31
N VAL A 38 -8.97 9.95 4.65
CA VAL A 38 -7.65 9.31 4.62
C VAL A 38 -6.94 9.34 5.97
N THR A 39 -7.27 10.29 6.85
CA THR A 39 -6.65 10.39 8.17
C THR A 39 -7.18 9.33 9.14
N GLY A 40 -8.40 8.85 8.92
CA GLY A 40 -9.01 7.75 9.65
C GLY A 40 -8.70 6.37 9.06
N GLY A 41 -8.09 6.33 7.88
CA GLY A 41 -7.74 5.10 7.16
C GLY A 41 -8.86 4.59 6.25
N ILE A 42 -8.74 4.88 4.94
CA ILE A 42 -9.63 4.30 3.93
C ILE A 42 -9.21 2.85 3.69
N VAL A 43 -10.16 1.93 3.84
CA VAL A 43 -9.95 0.49 3.64
C VAL A 43 -10.71 0.03 2.41
N ILE A 44 -10.04 -0.68 1.52
CA ILE A 44 -10.67 -1.39 0.42
C ILE A 44 -10.63 -2.90 0.66
N GLU A 45 -11.58 -3.59 0.06
CA GLU A 45 -11.70 -5.05 0.14
C GLU A 45 -11.85 -5.63 -1.27
N ASP A 46 -11.07 -6.65 -1.56
CA ASP A 46 -11.22 -7.44 -2.79
C ASP A 46 -12.59 -8.15 -2.78
N ALA A 47 -13.38 -7.88 -3.81
CA ALA A 47 -14.73 -8.43 -3.95
C ALA A 47 -14.89 -9.35 -5.17
N THR A 48 -13.84 -9.57 -5.95
CA THR A 48 -13.96 -10.19 -7.28
C THR A 48 -12.97 -11.32 -7.53
N TYR A 49 -11.72 -11.19 -7.08
CA TYR A 49 -10.65 -12.11 -7.47
C TYR A 49 -10.66 -13.36 -6.61
N THR A 50 -11.00 -14.51 -7.20
CA THR A 50 -11.34 -15.76 -6.52
C THR A 50 -10.34 -16.21 -5.43
N ASN A 51 -9.04 -16.07 -5.71
CA ASN A 51 -8.02 -16.56 -4.79
C ASN A 51 -7.71 -15.57 -3.64
N THR A 52 -8.06 -14.31 -3.81
CA THR A 52 -7.71 -13.22 -2.89
C THR A 52 -8.94 -12.52 -2.30
N ILE A 53 -10.14 -12.92 -2.72
CA ILE A 53 -11.42 -12.33 -2.29
C ILE A 53 -11.51 -12.17 -0.78
N GLY A 54 -11.90 -10.99 -0.32
CA GLY A 54 -11.96 -10.60 1.08
C GLY A 54 -10.62 -10.08 1.64
N SER A 55 -9.55 -10.05 0.85
CA SER A 55 -8.31 -9.36 1.24
C SER A 55 -8.56 -7.87 1.38
N GLN A 56 -8.03 -7.27 2.45
CA GLN A 56 -8.24 -5.86 2.78
C GLN A 56 -6.93 -5.08 2.77
N PHE A 57 -7.00 -3.85 2.28
CA PHE A 57 -5.86 -2.95 2.14
C PHE A 57 -6.21 -1.56 2.63
N VAL A 58 -5.25 -0.90 3.26
CA VAL A 58 -5.38 0.47 3.77
C VAL A 58 -4.69 1.42 2.81
N TRP A 59 -5.36 2.51 2.46
CA TRP A 59 -4.78 3.59 1.67
C TRP A 59 -3.80 4.41 2.51
N ILE A 60 -2.59 4.55 2.01
CA ILE A 60 -1.55 5.41 2.57
C ILE A 60 -1.41 6.60 1.61
N PRO A 61 -1.91 7.78 1.99
CA PRO A 61 -1.80 8.97 1.16
C PRO A 61 -0.36 9.50 1.17
N VAL A 62 0.09 10.05 0.05
CA VAL A 62 1.38 10.74 -0.08
C VAL A 62 1.15 12.06 -0.78
N GLY A 63 1.59 13.15 -0.16
CA GLY A 63 1.45 14.49 -0.72
C GLY A 63 2.11 15.55 0.15
N THR A 64 2.72 16.53 -0.49
CA THR A 64 3.40 17.66 0.17
C THR A 64 3.10 18.96 -0.55
N GLY A 65 3.24 20.09 0.15
CA GLY A 65 3.02 21.41 -0.42
C GLY A 65 1.59 21.60 -0.93
N GLU A 66 1.41 21.84 -2.22
CA GLU A 66 0.07 22.01 -2.83
C GLU A 66 -0.77 20.72 -2.81
N ASN A 67 -0.11 19.58 -2.74
CA ASN A 67 -0.72 18.25 -2.63
C ASN A 67 -0.75 17.73 -1.18
N ALA A 68 -0.49 18.58 -0.19
CA ALA A 68 -0.56 18.20 1.22
C ALA A 68 -1.93 17.63 1.58
N ILE A 69 -1.93 16.65 2.46
CA ILE A 69 -3.15 15.93 2.85
C ILE A 69 -4.03 16.84 3.70
N LYS A 70 -5.25 17.05 3.25
CA LYS A 70 -6.26 17.88 3.91
C LYS A 70 -6.91 17.12 5.07
N LYS A 71 -7.09 17.84 6.17
CA LYS A 71 -7.70 17.35 7.40
C LYS A 71 -8.92 18.19 7.79
N ALA A 72 -9.53 17.85 8.91
CA ALA A 72 -10.57 18.69 9.51
C ALA A 72 -10.07 20.13 9.72
N ASN A 73 -11.01 21.09 9.74
CA ASN A 73 -10.73 22.51 9.99
C ASN A 73 -9.82 23.21 8.96
N ASN A 74 -9.75 22.68 7.73
CA ASN A 74 -8.86 23.16 6.67
C ASN A 74 -7.36 23.07 7.02
N GLU A 75 -7.01 22.26 7.98
CA GLU A 75 -5.60 21.93 8.25
C GLU A 75 -5.05 21.03 7.15
N THR A 76 -3.74 21.09 6.94
CA THR A 76 -3.02 20.20 6.04
C THR A 76 -1.85 19.55 6.75
N VAL A 77 -1.43 18.39 6.26
CA VAL A 77 -0.20 17.70 6.69
C VAL A 77 0.55 17.21 5.48
N ASP A 78 1.85 17.44 5.47
CA ASP A 78 2.75 16.85 4.48
C ASP A 78 3.03 15.39 4.86
N ILE A 79 2.80 14.49 3.91
CA ILE A 79 3.21 13.09 3.99
C ILE A 79 4.17 12.83 2.85
N ALA A 80 5.46 12.83 3.16
CA ALA A 80 6.52 12.63 2.18
C ALA A 80 6.89 11.14 2.09
N LEU A 81 7.05 10.68 0.85
CA LEU A 81 7.64 9.37 0.58
C LEU A 81 9.17 9.54 0.48
N GLY A 82 9.91 8.87 1.34
CA GLY A 82 11.36 8.95 1.36
C GLY A 82 11.97 7.88 2.26
N ARG A 83 13.27 7.90 2.38
CA ARG A 83 13.98 7.13 3.41
C ARG A 83 14.47 8.11 4.46
N TYR A 84 14.18 7.79 5.72
CA TYR A 84 14.50 8.66 6.83
C TYR A 84 15.32 7.93 7.90
N SER A 85 16.24 8.66 8.50
CA SER A 85 16.85 8.25 9.76
C SER A 85 16.17 8.98 10.92
N PHE A 86 15.98 8.27 12.02
CA PHE A 86 15.30 8.76 13.21
C PHE A 86 16.28 8.76 14.38
N THR A 87 16.43 9.91 15.02
CA THR A 87 17.28 10.05 16.21
C THR A 87 16.40 10.46 17.38
N LYS A 88 16.37 9.63 18.42
CA LYS A 88 15.69 9.97 19.66
C LYS A 88 16.60 10.89 20.49
N ASN A 89 16.13 12.09 20.79
CA ASN A 89 16.81 13.07 21.60
C ASN A 89 16.66 12.76 23.10
N SER A 90 17.51 13.36 23.93
CA SER A 90 17.49 13.19 25.39
C SER A 90 16.20 13.71 26.05
N ASP A 91 15.51 14.66 25.41
CA ASP A 91 14.21 15.22 25.85
C ASP A 91 13.00 14.35 25.42
N GLY A 92 13.24 13.21 24.75
CA GLY A 92 12.20 12.29 24.26
C GLY A 92 11.64 12.65 22.89
N THR A 93 12.02 13.80 22.31
CA THR A 93 11.64 14.15 20.93
C THR A 93 12.37 13.28 19.91
N VAL A 94 11.84 13.21 18.70
CA VAL A 94 12.47 12.50 17.58
C VAL A 94 12.83 13.52 16.50
N THR A 95 14.09 13.52 16.11
CA THR A 95 14.57 14.27 14.95
C THR A 95 14.64 13.33 13.75
N THR A 96 14.11 13.76 12.62
CA THR A 96 14.19 13.02 11.36
C THR A 96 15.10 13.72 10.38
N SER A 97 15.86 12.96 9.63
CA SER A 97 16.64 13.46 8.49
C SER A 97 16.51 12.53 7.31
N GLU A 98 16.32 13.09 6.11
CA GLU A 98 16.29 12.29 4.89
C GLU A 98 17.63 11.60 4.67
N TYR A 99 17.58 10.31 4.36
CA TYR A 99 18.77 9.53 4.06
C TYR A 99 19.28 9.88 2.65
N SER A 100 20.47 10.48 2.59
CA SER A 100 21.09 10.94 1.35
C SER A 100 22.12 9.96 0.76
N GLY A 101 22.28 8.78 1.35
CA GLY A 101 23.21 7.76 0.85
C GLY A 101 22.76 7.19 -0.49
N SER A 102 23.72 6.78 -1.32
CA SER A 102 23.42 6.04 -2.53
C SER A 102 22.82 4.70 -2.18
N TYR A 103 21.71 4.38 -2.82
CA TYR A 103 21.05 3.09 -2.73
C TYR A 103 21.35 2.31 -4.00
N THR A 104 21.96 1.14 -3.87
CA THR A 104 22.13 0.22 -4.99
C THR A 104 21.13 -0.91 -4.78
N GLU A 105 20.15 -1.02 -5.65
CA GLU A 105 19.29 -2.18 -5.69
C GLU A 105 20.14 -3.42 -5.96
N ASP A 106 20.00 -4.42 -5.11
CA ASP A 106 20.64 -5.70 -5.35
C ASP A 106 20.04 -6.32 -6.62
N THR A 107 20.88 -6.53 -7.61
CA THR A 107 20.43 -7.13 -8.86
C THR A 107 20.07 -8.59 -8.62
N VAL A 108 18.88 -8.91 -8.89
CA VAL A 108 18.14 -10.11 -8.54
C VAL A 108 18.66 -11.41 -9.14
N SER A 109 19.67 -11.37 -9.96
CA SER A 109 20.28 -12.58 -10.55
C SER A 109 20.85 -13.55 -9.50
N SER A 110 21.14 -13.08 -8.29
CA SER A 110 21.65 -13.91 -7.19
C SER A 110 20.56 -14.52 -6.30
N HIS A 111 19.31 -14.09 -6.43
CA HIS A 111 18.20 -14.47 -5.54
C HIS A 111 17.10 -15.29 -6.23
N GLY A 112 17.41 -15.91 -7.36
CA GLY A 112 16.46 -16.70 -8.12
C GLY A 112 15.43 -15.84 -8.87
N ASN A 113 14.18 -16.26 -8.94
CA ASN A 113 13.13 -15.58 -9.71
C ASN A 113 12.52 -14.35 -9.01
N ALA A 114 13.08 -13.91 -7.90
CA ALA A 114 12.61 -12.71 -7.20
C ALA A 114 13.14 -11.48 -7.90
N ILE A 115 12.33 -10.80 -8.67
CA ILE A 115 12.70 -9.54 -9.32
C ILE A 115 12.25 -8.42 -8.39
N ALA A 116 13.21 -7.71 -7.79
CA ALA A 116 12.92 -6.47 -7.10
C ALA A 116 12.28 -5.52 -8.12
N LYS A 117 11.23 -4.83 -7.73
CA LYS A 117 10.65 -3.82 -8.58
C LYS A 117 11.53 -2.60 -8.58
N ASP A 118 11.50 -1.89 -9.69
CA ASP A 118 12.15 -0.61 -9.82
C ASP A 118 11.59 0.38 -8.78
N ILE A 119 12.40 0.71 -7.78
CA ILE A 119 12.03 1.65 -6.71
C ILE A 119 11.67 3.02 -7.30
N GLU A 120 12.35 3.46 -8.34
CA GLU A 120 12.03 4.74 -8.99
C GLU A 120 10.65 4.69 -9.66
N GLN A 121 10.27 3.56 -10.25
CA GLN A 121 8.91 3.38 -10.78
C GLN A 121 7.86 3.44 -9.67
N PHE A 122 8.11 2.81 -8.51
CA PHE A 122 7.25 2.91 -7.35
C PHE A 122 7.11 4.35 -6.87
N LYS A 123 8.23 5.05 -6.67
CA LYS A 123 8.27 6.46 -6.22
C LYS A 123 7.48 7.37 -7.16
N THR A 124 7.70 7.25 -8.48
CA THR A 124 6.99 8.02 -9.49
C THR A 124 5.50 7.74 -9.46
N SER A 125 5.12 6.45 -9.43
CA SER A 125 3.72 6.06 -9.35
C SER A 125 3.00 6.65 -8.12
N VAL A 126 3.66 6.59 -6.97
CA VAL A 126 3.08 7.06 -5.71
C VAL A 126 3.02 8.59 -5.63
N LYS A 127 4.10 9.30 -6.01
CA LYS A 127 4.19 10.75 -5.84
C LYS A 127 3.45 11.52 -6.93
N GLU A 128 3.54 11.08 -8.17
CA GLU A 128 3.16 11.87 -9.34
C GLU A 128 1.85 11.43 -9.98
N ILE A 129 1.46 10.16 -9.78
CA ILE A 129 0.29 9.59 -10.47
C ILE A 129 -0.86 9.35 -9.50
N ASN A 130 -0.62 8.57 -8.45
CA ASN A 130 -1.68 8.10 -7.57
C ASN A 130 -1.80 8.91 -6.28
N HIS A 131 -0.78 9.66 -5.89
CA HIS A 131 -0.69 10.37 -4.61
C HIS A 131 -0.96 9.47 -3.39
N GLY A 132 -0.49 8.22 -3.49
CA GLY A 132 -0.62 7.23 -2.43
C GLY A 132 -0.47 5.80 -2.94
N TYR A 133 -0.56 4.86 -2.02
CA TYR A 133 -0.48 3.42 -2.29
C TYR A 133 -1.28 2.64 -1.25
N TYR A 134 -1.44 1.35 -1.47
CA TYR A 134 -2.12 0.46 -0.56
C TYR A 134 -1.14 -0.45 0.17
N ILE A 135 -1.39 -0.68 1.46
CA ILE A 135 -0.70 -1.68 2.26
C ILE A 135 -1.71 -2.70 2.79
N GLY A 136 -1.31 -3.96 2.92
CA GLY A 136 -2.16 -4.98 3.53
C GLY A 136 -2.63 -4.56 4.92
N ARG A 137 -3.94 -4.63 5.18
CA ARG A 137 -4.51 -4.33 6.50
C ARG A 137 -4.10 -5.36 7.55
N TYR A 138 -3.88 -6.58 7.13
CA TYR A 138 -3.47 -7.72 7.96
C TYR A 138 -2.17 -8.29 7.43
N GLU A 139 -1.45 -8.99 8.27
CA GLU A 139 -0.30 -9.77 7.85
C GLU A 139 -0.68 -10.76 6.76
N ALA A 140 0.27 -11.04 5.87
CA ALA A 140 0.03 -11.95 4.76
C ALA A 140 -0.19 -13.37 5.26
N GLY A 141 -1.33 -13.91 4.94
CA GLY A 141 -1.69 -15.30 5.14
C GLY A 141 -1.62 -16.11 3.85
N LYS A 142 -1.93 -17.39 3.95
CA LYS A 142 -1.93 -18.34 2.84
C LYS A 142 -3.29 -19.01 2.69
N THR A 143 -3.81 -19.09 1.48
CA THR A 143 -5.00 -19.90 1.17
C THR A 143 -4.64 -21.14 0.38
N GLY A 144 -5.29 -22.26 0.72
CA GLY A 144 -5.17 -23.53 0.00
C GLY A 144 -3.76 -24.14 0.01
N ASN A 145 -3.64 -25.30 -0.63
CA ASN A 145 -2.37 -26.01 -0.76
C ASN A 145 -1.41 -25.32 -1.75
N ASP A 146 -1.96 -24.63 -2.75
CA ASP A 146 -1.19 -23.96 -3.81
C ASP A 146 -0.63 -22.59 -3.40
N GLY A 147 -1.04 -22.11 -2.23
CA GLY A 147 -0.40 -20.97 -1.58
C GLY A 147 -0.59 -19.63 -2.28
N PHE A 148 -1.84 -19.19 -2.43
CA PHE A 148 -2.10 -17.80 -2.76
C PHE A 148 -1.96 -16.92 -1.51
N MET A 149 -1.27 -15.77 -1.67
CA MET A 149 -1.17 -14.78 -0.62
C MET A 149 -2.51 -14.06 -0.44
N VAL A 150 -2.89 -13.84 0.81
CA VAL A 150 -4.09 -13.07 1.19
C VAL A 150 -3.80 -12.17 2.38
N CYS A 151 -4.53 -11.07 2.48
CA CYS A 151 -4.45 -10.12 3.60
C CYS A 151 -5.82 -10.04 4.28
N LYS A 152 -6.18 -11.06 5.05
CA LYS A 152 -7.52 -11.21 5.70
C LYS A 152 -7.39 -11.33 7.20
N SER A 153 -8.44 -10.87 7.92
CA SER A 153 -8.59 -11.21 9.34
C SER A 153 -8.73 -12.72 9.54
N GLU A 154 -8.33 -13.19 10.71
CA GLU A 154 -8.46 -14.60 11.12
C GLU A 154 -7.77 -15.62 10.20
N GLN A 155 -6.85 -15.13 9.35
CA GLN A 155 -6.03 -15.97 8.52
C GLN A 155 -4.71 -16.27 9.23
N GLU A 156 -4.28 -17.53 9.21
CA GLU A 156 -2.96 -17.90 9.71
C GLU A 156 -1.87 -17.20 8.90
N VAL A 157 -0.93 -16.56 9.60
CA VAL A 157 0.19 -15.85 8.96
C VAL A 157 1.08 -16.85 8.22
N TRP A 158 1.44 -16.51 7.00
CA TRP A 158 2.33 -17.33 6.20
C TRP A 158 3.77 -17.21 6.69
N ASN A 159 4.14 -18.07 7.60
CA ASN A 159 5.50 -18.21 8.10
C ASN A 159 6.30 -19.28 7.31
N ASN A 160 7.59 -19.42 7.61
CA ASN A 160 8.49 -20.36 6.93
C ASN A 160 8.53 -20.22 5.39
N ILE A 161 8.41 -19.00 4.90
CA ILE A 161 8.56 -18.64 3.49
C ILE A 161 9.91 -17.94 3.29
N THR A 162 10.61 -18.27 2.20
CA THR A 162 11.85 -17.58 1.84
C THR A 162 11.54 -16.21 1.22
N GLN A 163 12.44 -15.24 1.36
CA GLN A 163 12.26 -13.91 0.78
C GLN A 163 12.00 -13.96 -0.74
N PRO A 164 12.72 -14.74 -1.57
CA PRO A 164 12.41 -14.88 -2.99
C PRO A 164 11.00 -15.40 -3.25
N LYS A 165 10.54 -16.38 -2.47
CA LYS A 165 9.17 -16.91 -2.62
C LYS A 165 8.13 -15.90 -2.16
N ALA A 166 8.37 -15.19 -1.09
CA ALA A 166 7.48 -14.11 -0.63
C ALA A 166 7.34 -13.02 -1.70
N SER A 167 8.44 -12.61 -2.32
CA SER A 167 8.43 -11.65 -3.43
C SER A 167 7.64 -12.16 -4.64
N GLU A 168 7.82 -13.43 -5.00
CA GLU A 168 7.07 -14.07 -6.10
C GLU A 168 5.56 -14.08 -5.84
N VAL A 169 5.12 -14.57 -4.67
CA VAL A 169 3.69 -14.68 -4.36
C VAL A 169 3.03 -13.32 -4.18
N SER A 170 3.76 -12.32 -3.67
CA SER A 170 3.26 -10.96 -3.56
C SER A 170 3.00 -10.35 -4.94
N ARG A 171 3.91 -10.53 -5.89
CA ARG A 171 3.73 -10.03 -7.26
C ARG A 171 2.62 -10.75 -8.01
N ASN A 172 2.38 -12.01 -7.70
CA ASN A 172 1.37 -12.83 -8.34
C ASN A 172 0.01 -12.76 -7.63
N MET A 173 -0.12 -11.96 -6.58
CA MET A 173 -1.38 -11.82 -5.83
C MET A 173 -2.52 -11.33 -6.73
N TYR A 174 -2.24 -10.33 -7.56
CA TYR A 174 -3.17 -9.82 -8.55
C TYR A 174 -2.58 -9.93 -9.94
N GLY A 175 -3.32 -10.54 -10.85
CA GLY A 175 -2.95 -10.63 -12.26
C GLY A 175 -3.21 -9.31 -13.00
N SER A 176 -2.92 -9.30 -14.31
CA SER A 176 -3.12 -8.14 -15.20
C SER A 176 -4.57 -7.65 -15.27
N GLU A 177 -5.54 -8.49 -14.93
CA GLU A 177 -6.97 -8.13 -14.97
C GLU A 177 -7.36 -7.09 -13.92
N ALA A 178 -6.65 -7.05 -12.79
CA ALA A 178 -6.92 -6.12 -11.70
C ALA A 178 -6.44 -4.70 -11.99
N ASN A 179 -5.57 -4.51 -12.98
CA ASN A 179 -4.89 -3.24 -13.26
C ASN A 179 -4.21 -2.65 -12.01
N VAL A 180 -3.70 -3.52 -11.15
CA VAL A 180 -2.92 -3.17 -9.97
C VAL A 180 -1.58 -3.88 -10.03
N THR A 181 -0.60 -3.27 -9.41
CA THR A 181 0.69 -3.89 -9.19
C THR A 181 0.83 -4.22 -7.71
N SER A 182 1.06 -5.48 -7.39
CA SER A 182 1.32 -5.93 -6.02
C SER A 182 2.77 -6.38 -5.89
N GLU A 183 3.36 -6.16 -4.71
CA GLU A 183 4.74 -6.53 -4.41
C GLU A 183 4.94 -6.63 -2.90
N LEU A 184 6.08 -7.17 -2.46
CA LEU A 184 6.52 -7.00 -1.09
C LEU A 184 6.71 -5.51 -0.79
N ILE A 185 6.39 -5.13 0.45
CA ILE A 185 6.67 -3.78 0.93
C ILE A 185 8.16 -3.47 0.73
N ASN A 186 8.44 -2.34 0.11
CA ASN A 186 9.80 -1.85 -0.07
C ASN A 186 10.16 -0.84 1.03
N ILE A 187 11.43 -0.47 1.11
CA ILE A 187 11.94 0.38 2.18
C ILE A 187 11.34 1.79 2.17
N TYR A 188 10.95 2.33 1.01
CA TYR A 188 10.30 3.64 0.92
C TYR A 188 8.85 3.60 1.42
N ALA A 189 8.20 2.45 1.33
CA ALA A 189 6.85 2.27 1.86
C ALA A 189 6.85 1.93 3.37
N CYS A 190 8.02 1.57 3.94
CA CYS A 190 8.19 1.30 5.38
C CYS A 190 8.53 2.55 6.18
N ASP A 191 9.29 3.49 5.63
CA ASP A 191 9.77 4.70 6.30
C ASP A 191 8.71 5.81 6.27
#